data_c0d30fea4776bcb599dc3333df6a28a5
#
_entry.id   c0d30fea4776bcb599dc3333df6a28a5
#
_cell.length_a   1.000
_cell.length_b   1.000
_cell.length_c   1.000
_cell.angle_alpha   90.00
_cell.angle_beta   90.00
_cell.angle_gamma   90.00
#
_symmetry.space_group_name_H-M   'P 1'
#
loop_
_entity.id
_entity.type
_entity.pdbx_description
1 polymer ?
#
loop_
_entity_poly.entity_id
_entity_poly.type
_entity_poly.pdbx_seq_one_letter_code
_entity_poly.pdbx_strand_id
1 'polypeptide(L)'
;HSLYVSYDRGASFAPLSMPESVDIPDSKLAGLVAQRIDCDGTFLYVTCAVTGRRSYVVENGYSCDSGDTIAGCVLRYPLENGRLGDYTEITPNASNTTPCGAELTAKGCMPEYGFSGITTCPALPGMVACSTICKDDGDMIFLSFDNGNTWEVKLYDLSVGKMDFQAPYMRPCCNGGHNLIHWLSDLKCNPFCPDEIWFNSGTGVFVSRNFTDKTAVFSDCCKGLEETVHLNIYGLPAGEVQVIDILGDLGGFAFRSLDEPCDNSFADADGNRYITCINADFSDEHPETVIVTPRGNWTGKTKGGLILSHDQCRSFRRLPMPYGLSDEIDPLLSRIEHPNVNSGWVALSSDCNNIVWSIADNSRLPINAVVYSHDGGETFSRITVENADPDAAYMKVYADRVNPSLMYGFGEHSRIYISTDGGAHFIKQQIPADFPDLDFGLIDCANKTEIRVESGKEGVLFLALNTHGLYKMIYDPSTTSLTFQKITKDGDAAYRFGLGLLRNGGDYIAEDKAFYLCGIIDGHYGFHRSLDQGLSWEQLNDGTQMFGDINSIDGDCRTFGRFYIATGSFGALYGEERS
;
A
#
# COMPACT_ATOMS: atom_id res chain seq x y z
N HIS A 1 9.56 27.88 -10.62
CA HIS A 1 8.28 28.04 -9.91
C HIS A 1 8.39 29.28 -9.03
N SER A 2 7.36 30.12 -9.07
CA SER A 2 7.41 31.43 -8.43
C SER A 2 6.18 31.62 -7.55
N LEU A 3 6.35 32.41 -6.49
CA LEU A 3 5.27 32.89 -5.67
C LEU A 3 4.69 34.17 -6.30
N TYR A 4 3.38 34.29 -6.38
CA TYR A 4 2.71 35.44 -6.95
C TYR A 4 1.75 36.08 -5.96
N VAL A 5 1.61 37.40 -6.02
CA VAL A 5 0.67 38.16 -5.19
C VAL A 5 -0.26 39.00 -6.07
N SER A 6 -1.52 39.05 -5.67
CA SER A 6 -2.52 39.96 -6.25
C SER A 6 -2.93 41.00 -5.21
N TYR A 7 -2.96 42.28 -5.61
CA TYR A 7 -3.47 43.39 -4.80
C TYR A 7 -4.81 43.95 -5.32
N ASP A 8 -5.38 43.31 -6.34
CA ASP A 8 -6.62 43.70 -7.02
C ASP A 8 -7.65 42.57 -7.08
N ARG A 9 -7.67 41.72 -6.06
CA ARG A 9 -8.60 40.57 -5.91
C ARG A 9 -8.50 39.54 -7.03
N GLY A 10 -7.29 39.30 -7.52
CA GLY A 10 -7.03 38.26 -8.53
C GLY A 10 -7.18 38.76 -9.98
N ALA A 11 -7.43 40.07 -10.21
CA ALA A 11 -7.49 40.62 -11.56
C ALA A 11 -6.11 40.66 -12.24
N SER A 12 -5.04 40.87 -11.44
CA SER A 12 -3.67 40.75 -11.89
C SER A 12 -2.77 40.11 -10.81
N PHE A 13 -1.63 39.55 -11.25
CA PHE A 13 -0.65 38.93 -10.37
C PHE A 13 0.76 39.44 -10.70
N ALA A 14 1.50 39.73 -9.65
CA ALA A 14 2.93 40.10 -9.75
C ALA A 14 3.77 39.03 -9.01
N PRO A 15 4.97 38.70 -9.51
CA PRO A 15 5.86 37.80 -8.80
C PRO A 15 6.28 38.43 -7.45
N LEU A 16 6.28 37.62 -6.41
CA LEU A 16 6.84 37.98 -5.12
C LEU A 16 8.30 37.51 -5.08
N SER A 17 9.21 38.38 -4.64
CA SER A 17 10.64 38.05 -4.51
C SER A 17 10.83 36.87 -3.56
N MET A 18 11.59 35.87 -4.00
CA MET A 18 12.03 34.73 -3.20
C MET A 18 13.42 34.30 -3.66
N PRO A 19 14.17 33.48 -2.91
CA PRO A 19 15.45 32.97 -3.38
C PRO A 19 15.29 32.22 -4.72
N GLU A 20 16.07 32.56 -5.71
CA GLU A 20 15.93 32.00 -7.07
C GLU A 20 16.40 30.53 -7.15
N SER A 21 17.43 30.19 -6.40
CA SER A 21 18.00 28.85 -6.37
C SER A 21 18.82 28.62 -5.11
N VAL A 22 19.02 27.37 -4.82
CA VAL A 22 19.96 26.90 -3.81
C VAL A 22 21.13 26.25 -4.54
N ASP A 23 22.34 26.58 -4.16
CA ASP A 23 23.54 25.93 -4.69
C ASP A 23 23.67 24.54 -4.06
N ILE A 24 23.11 23.55 -4.75
CA ILE A 24 23.14 22.16 -4.32
C ILE A 24 24.14 21.41 -5.19
N PRO A 25 25.25 20.92 -4.61
CA PRO A 25 26.21 20.13 -5.36
C PRO A 25 25.53 18.95 -6.08
N ASP A 26 25.81 18.82 -7.37
CA ASP A 26 25.34 17.72 -8.23
C ASP A 26 23.82 17.68 -8.54
N SER A 27 23.03 18.69 -8.21
CA SER A 27 21.62 18.73 -8.55
C SER A 27 21.38 19.38 -9.92
N LYS A 28 20.68 18.67 -10.79
CA LYS A 28 20.16 19.21 -12.06
C LYS A 28 18.88 20.04 -11.91
N LEU A 29 18.29 20.06 -10.71
CA LEU A 29 17.00 20.67 -10.39
C LEU A 29 17.18 21.68 -9.25
N ALA A 30 17.69 22.83 -9.57
CA ALA A 30 18.03 23.86 -8.60
C ALA A 30 16.95 24.95 -8.50
N GLY A 31 15.75 24.64 -8.11
CA GLY A 31 14.71 25.64 -7.90
C GLY A 31 13.95 25.42 -6.60
N LEU A 32 13.92 26.42 -5.72
CA LEU A 32 13.04 26.42 -4.55
C LEU A 32 11.58 26.49 -4.98
N VAL A 33 10.77 25.62 -4.42
CA VAL A 33 9.31 25.60 -4.61
C VAL A 33 8.65 25.98 -3.31
N ALA A 34 7.78 27.02 -3.35
CA ALA A 34 6.93 27.37 -2.20
C ALA A 34 5.95 26.22 -1.93
N GLN A 35 5.97 25.70 -0.71
CA GLN A 35 5.15 24.56 -0.29
C GLN A 35 3.84 25.01 0.35
N ARG A 36 3.92 25.81 1.40
CA ARG A 36 2.77 26.30 2.16
C ARG A 36 2.97 27.77 2.54
N ILE A 37 1.85 28.42 2.79
CA ILE A 37 1.82 29.80 3.29
C ILE A 37 0.86 29.92 4.47
N ASP A 38 1.18 30.85 5.38
CA ASP A 38 0.26 31.32 6.41
C ASP A 38 0.52 32.80 6.72
N CYS A 39 -0.47 33.50 7.26
CA CYS A 39 -0.39 34.95 7.52
C CYS A 39 -1.07 35.28 8.83
N ASP A 40 -0.34 35.99 9.72
CA ASP A 40 -0.89 36.49 11.01
C ASP A 40 -1.46 37.91 10.96
N GLY A 41 -1.47 38.49 9.74
CA GLY A 41 -1.89 39.87 9.53
C GLY A 41 -0.76 40.90 9.67
N THR A 42 0.39 40.53 10.23
CA THR A 42 1.61 41.35 10.32
C THR A 42 2.68 40.84 9.34
N PHE A 43 2.74 39.53 9.20
CA PHE A 43 3.69 38.85 8.33
C PHE A 43 3.00 37.76 7.50
N LEU A 44 3.48 37.57 6.29
CA LEU A 44 3.27 36.36 5.51
C LEU A 44 4.48 35.45 5.70
N TYR A 45 4.22 34.20 6.04
CA TYR A 45 5.21 33.14 6.19
C TYR A 45 5.11 32.16 5.02
N VAL A 46 6.24 31.70 4.50
CA VAL A 46 6.31 30.78 3.37
C VAL A 46 7.36 29.72 3.66
N THR A 47 6.98 28.47 3.57
CA THR A 47 7.92 27.35 3.55
C THR A 47 8.29 26.99 2.13
N CYS A 48 9.54 26.61 1.94
CA CYS A 48 10.08 26.22 0.63
C CYS A 48 10.85 24.91 0.72
N ALA A 49 10.84 24.15 -0.37
CA ALA A 49 11.60 22.92 -0.50
C ALA A 49 12.13 22.78 -1.93
N VAL A 50 13.23 22.05 -2.07
CA VAL A 50 13.80 21.59 -3.34
C VAL A 50 13.62 20.10 -3.41
N THR A 51 13.03 19.59 -4.49
CA THR A 51 12.92 18.17 -4.76
C THR A 51 14.30 17.54 -4.95
N GLY A 52 14.54 16.43 -4.26
CA GLY A 52 15.84 15.82 -4.10
C GLY A 52 16.34 14.92 -5.22
N ARG A 53 17.51 14.33 -4.97
CA ARG A 53 18.22 13.42 -5.88
C ARG A 53 17.41 12.17 -6.24
N ARG A 54 16.46 11.78 -5.38
CA ARG A 54 15.65 10.58 -5.56
C ARG A 54 14.28 10.88 -6.15
N SER A 55 13.93 12.15 -6.37
CA SER A 55 12.77 12.43 -7.19
C SER A 55 12.95 11.66 -8.49
N TYR A 56 12.09 10.70 -8.72
CA TYR A 56 12.12 9.88 -9.91
C TYR A 56 12.07 10.79 -11.14
N VAL A 57 13.23 11.13 -11.64
CA VAL A 57 13.37 11.68 -12.97
C VAL A 57 13.06 10.50 -13.89
N VAL A 58 11.79 10.30 -14.17
CA VAL A 58 11.40 9.51 -15.33
C VAL A 58 12.05 10.22 -16.51
N GLU A 59 12.65 9.50 -17.42
CA GLU A 59 13.41 10.03 -18.59
C GLU A 59 12.66 11.13 -19.34
N ASN A 60 11.36 11.35 -19.12
CA ASN A 60 10.48 12.28 -19.80
C ASN A 60 9.54 13.10 -18.91
N GLY A 61 9.75 13.19 -17.60
CA GLY A 61 8.86 13.95 -16.72
C GLY A 61 9.31 14.02 -15.27
N TYR A 62 8.71 14.93 -14.52
CA TYR A 62 8.95 15.11 -13.10
C TYR A 62 7.86 14.34 -12.34
N SER A 63 8.24 13.55 -11.33
CA SER A 63 7.30 13.05 -10.35
C SER A 63 6.75 14.22 -9.54
N CYS A 64 5.44 14.22 -9.30
CA CYS A 64 4.80 15.12 -8.36
C CYS A 64 4.96 14.64 -6.91
N ASP A 65 5.62 13.50 -6.70
CA ASP A 65 5.91 12.97 -5.39
C ASP A 65 6.85 13.94 -4.67
N SER A 66 6.46 14.32 -3.46
CA SER A 66 7.26 15.15 -2.56
C SER A 66 8.44 14.39 -1.95
N GLY A 67 8.71 13.19 -2.44
CA GLY A 67 9.81 12.34 -1.98
C GLY A 67 11.14 13.07 -1.96
N ASP A 68 11.91 12.82 -0.92
CA ASP A 68 13.28 13.28 -0.68
C ASP A 68 13.56 14.74 -1.04
N THR A 69 13.19 15.65 -0.16
CA THR A 69 13.64 17.04 -0.26
C THR A 69 15.05 17.17 0.29
N ILE A 70 15.93 17.77 -0.47
CA ILE A 70 17.37 17.89 -0.14
C ILE A 70 17.78 19.27 0.35
N ALA A 71 16.88 20.23 0.29
CA ALA A 71 17.10 21.58 0.78
C ALA A 71 15.76 22.32 0.92
N GLY A 72 15.77 23.37 1.73
CA GLY A 72 14.60 24.23 1.90
C GLY A 72 14.87 25.38 2.83
N CYS A 73 13.91 26.31 2.92
CA CYS A 73 13.98 27.45 3.82
C CYS A 73 12.59 27.88 4.29
N VAL A 74 12.58 28.73 5.30
CA VAL A 74 11.38 29.41 5.79
C VAL A 74 11.58 30.92 5.63
N LEU A 75 10.65 31.56 4.92
CA LEU A 75 10.68 32.97 4.59
C LEU A 75 9.57 33.72 5.32
N ARG A 76 9.85 34.95 5.75
CA ARG A 76 8.91 35.86 6.37
C ARG A 76 8.89 37.18 5.62
N TYR A 77 7.73 37.63 5.16
CA TYR A 77 7.51 38.92 4.48
C TYR A 77 6.70 39.83 5.38
N PRO A 78 7.16 41.08 5.68
CA PRO A 78 6.36 42.03 6.40
C PRO A 78 5.15 42.47 5.56
N LEU A 79 3.99 42.60 6.20
CA LEU A 79 2.76 43.11 5.59
C LEU A 79 2.47 44.50 6.12
N GLU A 80 2.78 45.53 5.34
CA GLU A 80 2.61 46.92 5.69
C GLU A 80 1.63 47.63 4.73
N ASN A 81 0.61 48.27 5.26
CA ASN A 81 -0.40 48.96 4.46
C ASN A 81 -1.02 48.10 3.34
N GLY A 82 -1.21 46.80 3.60
CA GLY A 82 -1.77 45.85 2.64
C GLY A 82 -0.81 45.45 1.53
N ARG A 83 0.49 45.69 1.67
CA ARG A 83 1.53 45.31 0.72
C ARG A 83 2.64 44.52 1.42
N LEU A 84 3.15 43.50 0.73
CA LEU A 84 4.28 42.69 1.18
C LEU A 84 5.58 43.43 0.87
N GLY A 85 6.47 43.49 1.87
CA GLY A 85 7.86 43.95 1.70
C GLY A 85 8.80 42.81 1.28
N ASP A 86 10.11 43.09 1.38
CA ASP A 86 11.14 42.08 1.09
C ASP A 86 11.18 41.00 2.18
N TYR A 87 11.51 39.78 1.78
CA TYR A 87 11.59 38.67 2.71
C TYR A 87 12.80 38.73 3.65
N THR A 88 12.63 38.14 4.80
CA THR A 88 13.70 37.74 5.71
C THR A 88 13.70 36.22 5.81
N GLU A 89 14.84 35.58 5.65
CA GLU A 89 14.98 34.17 5.91
C GLU A 89 15.03 33.92 7.42
N ILE A 90 14.14 33.05 7.90
CA ILE A 90 13.96 32.70 9.31
C ILE A 90 14.12 31.20 9.55
N THR A 91 14.75 30.49 8.65
CA THR A 91 14.95 29.03 8.69
C THR A 91 15.51 28.57 10.04
N PRO A 92 14.90 27.56 10.70
CA PRO A 92 15.50 26.91 11.86
C PRO A 92 16.91 26.37 11.56
N ASN A 93 17.87 26.68 12.40
CA ASN A 93 19.27 26.26 12.25
C ASN A 93 19.98 26.21 13.62
N ALA A 94 21.20 25.70 13.65
CA ALA A 94 21.95 25.52 14.88
C ALA A 94 22.21 26.79 15.70
N SER A 95 22.08 27.98 15.10
CA SER A 95 22.33 29.26 15.78
C SER A 95 21.08 29.90 16.39
N ASN A 96 19.88 29.51 15.94
CA ASN A 96 18.62 30.10 16.37
C ASN A 96 17.63 29.09 16.97
N THR A 97 18.01 27.82 17.17
CA THR A 97 17.11 26.75 17.59
C THR A 97 17.60 26.06 18.87
N THR A 98 16.65 25.75 19.76
CA THR A 98 16.90 25.02 21.01
C THR A 98 15.86 23.89 21.23
N PRO A 99 16.22 22.71 21.79
CA PRO A 99 17.60 22.25 21.93
C PRO A 99 18.24 22.12 20.56
N CYS A 100 19.50 22.54 20.47
CA CYS A 100 20.28 22.36 19.26
C CYS A 100 20.82 20.92 19.24
N GLY A 101 20.24 20.08 18.39
CA GLY A 101 20.78 18.77 18.08
C GLY A 101 21.87 18.83 17.01
N ALA A 102 22.66 17.77 16.90
CA ALA A 102 23.67 17.62 15.86
C ALA A 102 23.10 17.62 14.43
N GLU A 103 21.80 17.49 14.32
CA GLU A 103 21.04 17.37 13.08
C GLU A 103 20.74 18.72 12.40
N LEU A 104 20.91 19.82 13.11
CA LEU A 104 20.69 21.13 12.54
C LEU A 104 21.97 21.63 11.88
N THR A 105 21.86 22.11 10.67
CA THR A 105 22.98 22.70 9.94
C THR A 105 23.50 23.95 10.61
N ALA A 106 24.77 24.24 10.40
CA ALA A 106 25.36 25.50 10.84
C ALA A 106 24.66 26.70 10.17
N LYS A 107 24.74 27.86 10.83
CA LYS A 107 24.19 29.11 10.29
C LYS A 107 24.78 29.40 8.89
N GLY A 108 23.92 29.73 7.96
CA GLY A 108 24.29 30.07 6.58
C GLY A 108 24.47 28.87 5.66
N CYS A 109 24.28 27.65 6.13
CA CYS A 109 24.18 26.46 5.31
C CYS A 109 22.72 26.13 5.07
N MET A 110 22.38 25.76 3.85
CA MET A 110 21.07 25.21 3.56
C MET A 110 20.96 23.83 4.21
N PRO A 111 19.89 23.54 4.95
CA PRO A 111 19.70 22.22 5.50
C PRO A 111 19.51 21.18 4.40
N GLU A 112 19.96 19.97 4.63
CA GLU A 112 19.81 18.85 3.69
C GLU A 112 18.38 18.27 3.69
N TYR A 113 17.38 19.09 3.98
CA TYR A 113 15.96 18.75 3.98
C TYR A 113 15.11 19.99 3.67
N GLY A 114 13.88 19.77 3.17
CA GLY A 114 12.93 20.83 2.86
C GLY A 114 11.98 21.15 4.01
N PHE A 115 11.23 22.25 3.84
CA PHE A 115 10.15 22.65 4.75
C PHE A 115 8.82 22.65 4.01
N SER A 116 7.75 22.17 4.66
CA SER A 116 6.41 22.19 4.11
C SER A 116 5.38 22.83 5.03
N GLY A 117 5.03 22.22 6.13
CA GLY A 117 4.00 22.77 7.01
C GLY A 117 4.39 24.15 7.58
N ILE A 118 3.42 25.06 7.65
CA ILE A 118 3.55 26.36 8.31
C ILE A 118 2.21 26.79 8.89
N THR A 119 2.22 27.34 10.11
CA THR A 119 1.03 27.88 10.73
C THR A 119 1.37 28.99 11.71
N THR A 120 0.43 29.92 11.87
CA THR A 120 0.40 30.96 12.91
C THR A 120 -0.77 30.71 13.86
N CYS A 121 -0.77 31.35 15.00
CA CYS A 121 -1.89 31.28 15.95
C CYS A 121 -2.40 32.68 16.32
N PRO A 122 -3.61 33.06 15.88
CA PRO A 122 -4.19 34.35 16.24
C PRO A 122 -4.36 34.56 17.74
N ALA A 123 -4.57 33.49 18.52
CA ALA A 123 -4.70 33.55 19.97
C ALA A 123 -3.37 33.87 20.68
N LEU A 124 -2.22 33.71 20.01
CA LEU A 124 -0.90 33.99 20.56
C LEU A 124 -0.04 34.70 19.51
N PRO A 125 -0.15 36.04 19.41
CA PRO A 125 0.63 36.83 18.43
C PRO A 125 2.14 36.56 18.54
N GLY A 126 2.81 36.37 17.40
CA GLY A 126 4.23 36.01 17.33
C GLY A 126 4.49 34.52 17.33
N MET A 127 3.49 33.70 17.60
CA MET A 127 3.60 32.23 17.45
C MET A 127 3.63 31.83 15.98
N VAL A 128 4.64 31.06 15.61
CA VAL A 128 4.79 30.42 14.31
C VAL A 128 5.28 29.01 14.52
N ALA A 129 4.69 28.06 13.85
CA ALA A 129 5.22 26.69 13.81
C ALA A 129 5.46 26.26 12.36
N CYS A 130 6.52 25.51 12.13
CA CYS A 130 6.84 24.93 10.82
C CYS A 130 7.34 23.50 10.95
N SER A 131 7.30 22.77 9.85
CA SER A 131 7.80 21.40 9.77
C SER A 131 8.75 21.19 8.61
N THR A 132 9.64 20.21 8.75
CA THR A 132 10.33 19.62 7.61
C THR A 132 9.37 18.74 6.79
N ILE A 133 9.82 18.29 5.63
CA ILE A 133 9.17 17.28 4.82
C ILE A 133 10.20 16.34 4.23
N CYS A 134 9.93 15.05 4.30
CA CYS A 134 10.76 13.98 3.72
C CYS A 134 12.22 14.00 4.19
N LYS A 135 12.44 14.33 5.44
CA LYS A 135 13.75 14.20 6.06
C LYS A 135 14.04 12.72 6.34
N ASP A 136 15.21 12.24 5.94
CA ASP A 136 15.59 10.80 6.00
C ASP A 136 15.41 10.16 7.38
N ASP A 137 15.70 10.90 8.48
CA ASP A 137 15.60 10.40 9.86
C ASP A 137 14.30 10.81 10.57
N GLY A 138 13.27 11.23 9.83
CA GLY A 138 12.02 11.72 10.37
C GLY A 138 11.86 13.22 10.32
N ASP A 139 10.62 13.58 10.08
CA ASP A 139 10.26 14.98 10.01
C ASP A 139 10.31 15.63 11.40
N MET A 140 10.68 16.89 11.40
CA MET A 140 10.80 17.72 12.59
C MET A 140 9.67 18.74 12.63
N ILE A 141 9.27 19.14 13.83
CA ILE A 141 8.37 20.28 14.07
C ILE A 141 9.09 21.30 14.94
N PHE A 142 9.02 22.56 14.51
CA PHE A 142 9.60 23.70 15.19
C PHE A 142 8.51 24.67 15.64
N LEU A 143 8.73 25.32 16.77
CA LEU A 143 7.87 26.36 17.33
C LEU A 143 8.69 27.61 17.65
N SER A 144 8.18 28.77 17.24
CA SER A 144 8.70 30.08 17.57
C SER A 144 7.63 30.89 18.30
N PHE A 145 8.04 31.78 19.25
CA PHE A 145 7.17 32.76 19.92
C PHE A 145 7.54 34.21 19.56
N ASP A 146 8.49 34.38 18.64
CA ASP A 146 9.04 35.69 18.28
C ASP A 146 9.10 35.92 16.76
N ASN A 147 8.04 35.47 16.07
CA ASN A 147 7.88 35.57 14.60
C ASN A 147 8.99 34.85 13.82
N GLY A 148 9.54 33.76 14.34
CA GLY A 148 10.56 32.95 13.66
C GLY A 148 12.00 33.43 13.85
N ASN A 149 12.27 34.38 14.78
CA ASN A 149 13.65 34.78 15.06
C ASN A 149 14.40 33.71 15.85
N THR A 150 13.71 33.02 16.78
CA THR A 150 14.22 31.88 17.51
C THR A 150 13.23 30.73 17.48
N TRP A 151 13.73 29.50 17.58
CA TRP A 151 12.94 28.28 17.46
C TRP A 151 13.19 27.30 18.59
N GLU A 152 12.16 26.53 18.93
CA GLU A 152 12.24 25.33 19.77
C GLU A 152 11.90 24.10 18.93
N VAL A 153 12.67 23.02 19.08
CA VAL A 153 12.29 21.72 18.49
C VAL A 153 11.20 21.10 19.34
N LYS A 154 10.08 20.75 18.72
CA LYS A 154 8.92 20.13 19.39
C LYS A 154 8.74 18.66 19.06
N LEU A 155 9.20 18.24 17.89
CA LEU A 155 9.22 16.83 17.48
C LEU A 155 10.49 16.53 16.70
N TYR A 156 11.21 15.47 17.10
CA TYR A 156 12.33 14.91 16.35
C TYR A 156 12.64 13.49 16.84
N ASP A 157 12.62 12.51 15.95
CA ASP A 157 13.09 11.12 16.12
C ASP A 157 12.82 10.51 17.51
N LEU A 158 11.64 10.66 18.07
CA LEU A 158 11.26 10.20 19.42
C LEU A 158 12.16 10.73 20.56
N SER A 159 13.23 11.47 20.24
CA SER A 159 14.15 12.05 21.24
C SER A 159 13.64 13.40 21.78
N VAL A 160 12.87 14.13 20.96
CA VAL A 160 12.20 15.36 21.34
C VAL A 160 10.72 15.22 21.02
N GLY A 161 9.87 15.59 21.96
CA GLY A 161 8.44 15.31 21.87
C GLY A 161 8.13 13.86 22.28
N LYS A 162 6.86 13.52 22.25
CA LYS A 162 6.37 12.18 22.54
C LYS A 162 5.25 11.81 21.61
N MET A 163 5.36 10.66 20.96
CA MET A 163 4.26 10.08 20.20
C MET A 163 3.43 9.16 21.10
N ASP A 164 2.12 9.27 21.00
CA ASP A 164 1.15 8.43 21.72
C ASP A 164 0.21 7.80 20.69
N PHE A 165 0.54 6.57 20.29
CA PHE A 165 -0.20 5.84 19.26
C PHE A 165 -1.41 5.15 19.86
N GLN A 166 -2.60 5.64 19.56
CA GLN A 166 -3.88 5.10 19.98
C GLN A 166 -4.35 3.99 19.03
N ALA A 167 -4.17 4.16 17.72
CA ALA A 167 -4.52 3.16 16.73
C ALA A 167 -3.60 1.94 16.84
N PRO A 168 -4.13 0.73 17.10
CA PRO A 168 -3.32 -0.47 17.33
C PRO A 168 -2.37 -0.82 16.19
N TYR A 169 -2.78 -0.62 14.93
CA TYR A 169 -1.97 -0.93 13.75
C TYR A 169 -0.74 -0.02 13.60
N MET A 170 -0.76 1.16 14.21
CA MET A 170 0.37 2.09 14.18
C MET A 170 1.48 1.67 15.15
N ARG A 171 1.13 1.01 16.26
CA ARG A 171 2.11 0.52 17.24
C ARG A 171 3.13 -0.44 16.64
N PRO A 172 2.72 -1.39 15.84
CA PRO A 172 3.65 -2.23 15.12
C PRO A 172 4.61 -1.47 14.19
N CYS A 173 4.19 -0.47 13.46
CA CYS A 173 5.07 0.35 12.63
C CYS A 173 6.15 1.04 13.45
N CYS A 174 5.88 1.26 14.73
CA CYS A 174 6.71 2.00 15.64
C CYS A 174 7.80 1.18 16.32
N ASN A 175 7.70 -0.13 16.36
CA ASN A 175 8.66 -1.00 17.04
C ASN A 175 9.95 -1.29 16.25
N GLY A 176 10.24 -0.57 15.23
CA GLY A 176 11.46 -0.77 14.42
C GLY A 176 12.39 0.42 14.33
N GLY A 177 12.09 1.46 15.07
CA GLY A 177 13.07 2.50 15.39
C GLY A 177 13.49 3.42 14.28
N HIS A 178 12.75 3.71 13.26
CA HIS A 178 13.03 4.86 12.39
C HIS A 178 11.74 5.46 11.86
N ASN A 179 11.61 6.76 12.07
CA ASN A 179 10.71 7.64 11.37
C ASN A 179 9.25 7.25 11.37
N LEU A 180 8.68 7.41 12.52
CA LEU A 180 7.24 7.33 12.67
C LEU A 180 6.50 8.43 11.92
N ILE A 181 7.14 9.57 11.77
CA ILE A 181 6.57 10.74 11.08
C ILE A 181 7.45 11.07 9.89
N HIS A 182 6.92 10.83 8.71
CA HIS A 182 7.52 11.18 7.43
C HIS A 182 6.44 11.74 6.50
N TRP A 183 6.84 12.50 5.49
CA TRP A 183 5.96 13.21 4.59
C TRP A 183 4.96 14.12 5.33
N LEU A 184 5.46 14.83 6.35
CA LEU A 184 4.66 15.81 7.08
C LEU A 184 4.39 17.00 6.15
N SER A 185 3.28 16.96 5.43
CA SER A 185 3.01 17.89 4.33
C SER A 185 2.35 19.19 4.78
N ASP A 186 1.64 19.18 5.90
CA ASP A 186 1.05 20.38 6.47
C ASP A 186 0.82 20.27 7.99
N LEU A 187 0.79 21.40 8.66
CA LEU A 187 0.38 21.52 10.05
C LEU A 187 -0.46 22.78 10.26
N LYS A 188 -1.43 22.73 11.18
CA LYS A 188 -2.32 23.84 11.49
C LYS A 188 -2.57 23.96 12.99
N CYS A 189 -2.36 25.15 13.51
CA CYS A 189 -2.73 25.50 14.87
C CYS A 189 -4.23 25.78 14.97
N ASN A 190 -4.84 25.38 16.09
CA ASN A 190 -6.17 25.84 16.41
C ASN A 190 -6.11 27.37 16.65
N PRO A 191 -6.85 28.20 15.87
CA PRO A 191 -6.74 29.65 15.96
C PRO A 191 -7.17 30.23 17.32
N PHE A 192 -7.85 29.45 18.15
CA PHE A 192 -8.35 29.83 19.46
C PHE A 192 -7.56 29.24 20.63
N CYS A 193 -6.66 28.28 20.35
CA CYS A 193 -5.90 27.55 21.37
C CYS A 193 -4.48 27.23 20.87
N PRO A 194 -3.44 27.96 21.33
CA PRO A 194 -2.08 27.78 20.89
C PRO A 194 -1.48 26.43 21.30
N ASP A 195 -2.06 25.74 22.27
CA ASP A 195 -1.65 24.42 22.73
C ASP A 195 -2.14 23.30 21.81
N GLU A 196 -3.09 23.58 20.92
CA GLU A 196 -3.64 22.59 20.00
C GLU A 196 -3.12 22.79 18.59
N ILE A 197 -2.34 21.81 18.11
CA ILE A 197 -1.83 21.77 16.74
C ILE A 197 -2.14 20.42 16.11
N TRP A 198 -2.52 20.45 14.86
CA TRP A 198 -2.81 19.28 14.03
C TRP A 198 -1.80 19.18 12.90
N PHE A 199 -1.42 17.95 12.52
CA PHE A 199 -0.65 17.73 11.31
C PHE A 199 -1.04 16.41 10.65
N ASN A 200 -0.75 16.31 9.34
CA ASN A 200 -0.83 15.07 8.60
C ASN A 200 0.55 14.62 8.17
N SER A 201 0.72 13.32 8.05
CA SER A 201 1.93 12.68 7.56
C SER A 201 1.59 11.49 6.67
N GLY A 202 2.60 10.82 6.12
CA GLY A 202 2.40 9.57 5.38
C GLY A 202 1.86 8.42 6.23
N THR A 203 1.79 8.57 7.55
CA THR A 203 1.25 7.55 8.46
C THR A 203 -0.12 7.88 9.06
N GLY A 204 -0.62 9.08 8.86
CA GLY A 204 -1.94 9.47 9.36
C GLY A 204 -2.03 10.91 9.84
N VAL A 205 -3.07 11.19 10.64
CA VAL A 205 -3.38 12.49 11.21
C VAL A 205 -3.08 12.48 12.70
N PHE A 206 -2.44 13.56 13.18
CA PHE A 206 -1.98 13.68 14.56
C PHE A 206 -2.41 15.01 15.18
N VAL A 207 -2.56 15.01 16.49
CA VAL A 207 -2.84 16.21 17.29
C VAL A 207 -1.97 16.26 18.54
N SER A 208 -1.47 17.46 18.86
CA SER A 208 -1.02 17.80 20.20
C SER A 208 -1.99 18.77 20.85
N ARG A 209 -2.29 18.60 22.14
CA ARG A 209 -3.10 19.52 22.94
C ARG A 209 -2.29 20.18 24.07
N ASN A 210 -0.99 20.02 24.02
CA ASN A 210 -0.02 20.65 24.92
C ASN A 210 1.22 21.10 24.14
N PHE A 211 1.01 21.62 22.92
CA PHE A 211 2.09 21.93 21.98
C PHE A 211 3.08 22.95 22.51
N THR A 212 2.62 23.93 23.31
CA THR A 212 3.50 24.96 23.91
C THR A 212 4.29 24.45 25.12
N ASP A 213 3.95 23.31 25.71
CA ASP A 213 4.69 22.72 26.82
C ASP A 213 6.12 22.35 26.40
N LYS A 214 7.02 22.26 27.40
CA LYS A 214 8.41 21.83 27.19
C LYS A 214 8.52 20.48 26.44
N THR A 215 7.59 19.57 26.72
CA THR A 215 7.48 18.28 26.04
C THR A 215 6.09 18.16 25.46
N ALA A 216 5.98 18.36 24.17
CA ALA A 216 4.72 18.15 23.44
C ALA A 216 4.42 16.64 23.32
N VAL A 217 3.15 16.28 23.42
CA VAL A 217 2.64 14.93 23.19
C VAL A 217 1.75 14.98 21.96
N PHE A 218 2.03 14.11 20.99
CA PHE A 218 1.27 13.99 19.75
C PHE A 218 0.56 12.64 19.71
N SER A 219 -0.75 12.67 19.68
CA SER A 219 -1.58 11.46 19.57
C SER A 219 -2.12 11.33 18.15
N ASP A 220 -2.20 10.13 17.63
CA ASP A 220 -2.88 9.88 16.37
C ASP A 220 -4.41 10.06 16.51
N CYS A 221 -5.03 10.49 15.44
CA CYS A 221 -6.47 10.66 15.29
C CYS A 221 -7.00 9.82 14.12
N CYS A 222 -6.46 8.61 13.96
CA CYS A 222 -6.72 7.77 12.78
C CYS A 222 -7.91 6.82 12.95
N LYS A 223 -8.50 6.70 14.13
CA LYS A 223 -9.66 5.83 14.35
C LYS A 223 -10.84 6.23 13.46
N GLY A 224 -11.24 5.34 12.55
CA GLY A 224 -12.26 5.59 11.53
C GLY A 224 -11.76 6.39 10.32
N LEU A 225 -10.44 6.62 10.23
CA LEU A 225 -9.73 7.27 9.13
C LEU A 225 -8.49 6.46 8.74
N GLU A 226 -8.53 5.14 8.94
CA GLU A 226 -7.41 4.25 8.68
C GLU A 226 -6.96 4.39 7.23
N GLU A 227 -5.98 5.25 6.98
CA GLU A 227 -5.41 5.47 5.66
C GLU A 227 -4.37 4.39 5.35
N THR A 228 -4.85 3.16 5.18
CA THR A 228 -4.05 1.98 4.88
C THR A 228 -4.44 1.39 3.53
N VAL A 229 -3.45 0.97 2.75
CA VAL A 229 -3.64 0.42 1.41
C VAL A 229 -3.69 -1.10 1.48
N HIS A 230 -4.88 -1.66 1.46
CA HIS A 230 -5.09 -3.11 1.48
C HIS A 230 -5.07 -3.64 0.05
N LEU A 231 -4.20 -4.58 -0.24
CA LEU A 231 -3.96 -5.10 -1.59
C LEU A 231 -4.77 -6.36 -1.87
N ASN A 232 -4.83 -7.26 -0.90
CA ASN A 232 -5.60 -8.51 -0.98
C ASN A 232 -6.15 -8.88 0.40
N ILE A 233 -7.31 -9.55 0.39
CA ILE A 233 -7.93 -10.09 1.60
C ILE A 233 -8.44 -11.50 1.32
N TYR A 234 -8.26 -12.40 2.30
CA TYR A 234 -8.58 -13.82 2.18
C TYR A 234 -9.30 -14.32 3.42
N GLY A 235 -10.52 -14.80 3.25
CA GLY A 235 -11.24 -15.58 4.28
C GLY A 235 -10.72 -17.01 4.33
N LEU A 236 -10.31 -17.50 5.50
CA LEU A 236 -9.78 -18.86 5.65
C LEU A 236 -10.88 -19.82 6.12
N PRO A 237 -11.01 -21.01 5.49
CA PRO A 237 -12.07 -21.96 5.82
C PRO A 237 -11.85 -22.67 7.16
N ALA A 238 -10.61 -22.78 7.63
CA ALA A 238 -10.24 -23.53 8.82
C ALA A 238 -9.09 -22.90 9.61
N GLY A 239 -8.79 -23.44 10.78
CA GLY A 239 -7.73 -22.96 11.67
C GLY A 239 -8.19 -21.83 12.59
N GLU A 240 -7.26 -21.16 13.28
CA GLU A 240 -7.55 -20.05 14.19
C GLU A 240 -7.68 -18.71 13.46
N VAL A 241 -6.90 -18.53 12.38
CA VAL A 241 -6.96 -17.31 11.55
C VAL A 241 -8.26 -17.32 10.76
N GLN A 242 -9.01 -16.24 10.87
CA GLN A 242 -10.24 -16.03 10.10
C GLN A 242 -9.98 -15.32 8.79
N VAL A 243 -9.08 -14.31 8.84
CA VAL A 243 -8.78 -13.44 7.70
C VAL A 243 -7.28 -13.19 7.64
N ILE A 244 -6.73 -13.29 6.45
CA ILE A 244 -5.42 -12.75 6.11
C ILE A 244 -5.64 -11.47 5.31
N ASP A 245 -5.01 -10.41 5.77
CA ASP A 245 -5.05 -9.09 5.16
C ASP A 245 -3.64 -8.70 4.69
N ILE A 246 -3.49 -8.44 3.42
CA ILE A 246 -2.24 -8.14 2.74
C ILE A 246 -2.24 -6.69 2.33
N LEU A 247 -1.27 -5.91 2.80
CA LEU A 247 -1.30 -4.47 2.59
C LEU A 247 0.08 -3.86 2.32
N GLY A 248 0.04 -2.65 1.78
CA GLY A 248 1.18 -1.77 1.59
C GLY A 248 1.66 -1.17 2.91
N ASP A 249 2.92 -0.86 2.99
CA ASP A 249 3.63 -0.14 4.05
C ASP A 249 3.61 -0.77 5.46
N LEU A 250 2.71 -1.69 5.70
CA LEU A 250 2.52 -2.40 6.97
C LEU A 250 2.69 -3.92 6.86
N GLY A 251 2.90 -4.43 5.64
CA GLY A 251 3.12 -5.84 5.37
C GLY A 251 1.85 -6.66 5.30
N GLY A 252 1.43 -7.27 6.38
CA GLY A 252 0.22 -8.07 6.45
C GLY A 252 -0.19 -8.41 7.87
N PHE A 253 -1.45 -8.74 8.04
CA PHE A 253 -2.04 -9.12 9.32
C PHE A 253 -2.83 -10.42 9.20
N ALA A 254 -2.85 -11.20 10.26
CA ALA A 254 -3.64 -12.41 10.37
C ALA A 254 -4.62 -12.28 11.56
N PHE A 255 -5.89 -12.05 11.26
CA PHE A 255 -6.92 -11.84 12.26
C PHE A 255 -7.51 -13.15 12.74
N ARG A 256 -7.49 -13.37 14.04
CA ARG A 256 -8.14 -14.50 14.74
C ARG A 256 -9.48 -14.11 15.31
N SER A 257 -9.70 -12.83 15.49
CA SER A 257 -10.95 -12.18 15.90
C SER A 257 -11.12 -10.91 15.09
N LEU A 258 -12.35 -10.55 14.76
CA LEU A 258 -12.67 -9.27 14.12
C LEU A 258 -12.95 -8.17 15.15
N ASP A 259 -13.12 -8.54 16.43
CA ASP A 259 -13.39 -7.61 17.54
C ASP A 259 -12.12 -7.15 18.25
N GLU A 260 -10.99 -7.81 17.99
CA GLU A 260 -9.71 -7.52 18.63
C GLU A 260 -8.67 -7.09 17.58
N PRO A 261 -7.86 -6.07 17.89
CA PRO A 261 -6.80 -5.66 16.99
C PRO A 261 -5.77 -6.77 16.82
N CYS A 262 -5.19 -6.86 15.64
CA CYS A 262 -4.04 -7.73 15.42
C CYS A 262 -2.78 -7.11 16.06
N ASP A 263 -2.12 -7.85 16.93
CA ASP A 263 -0.97 -7.33 17.68
C ASP A 263 0.30 -7.19 16.84
N ASN A 264 0.45 -8.02 15.81
CA ASN A 264 1.67 -8.10 15.01
C ASN A 264 1.39 -8.13 13.52
N SER A 265 2.10 -7.28 12.77
CA SER A 265 2.24 -7.47 11.32
C SER A 265 3.23 -8.60 11.02
N PHE A 266 3.25 -9.06 9.77
CA PHE A 266 4.18 -10.09 9.33
C PHE A 266 5.63 -9.62 9.48
N ALA A 267 6.45 -10.46 10.10
CA ALA A 267 7.82 -10.17 10.44
C ALA A 267 8.72 -11.40 10.27
N ASP A 268 10.02 -11.19 10.17
CA ASP A 268 11.01 -12.27 10.19
C ASP A 268 11.20 -12.84 11.61
N ALA A 269 12.06 -13.84 11.73
CA ALA A 269 12.34 -14.50 13.00
C ALA A 269 12.94 -13.58 14.07
N ASP A 270 13.55 -12.46 13.67
CA ASP A 270 14.14 -11.46 14.56
C ASP A 270 13.13 -10.35 14.92
N GLY A 271 11.89 -10.45 14.44
CA GLY A 271 10.82 -9.48 14.67
C GLY A 271 10.92 -8.24 13.79
N ASN A 272 11.79 -8.24 12.76
CA ASN A 272 11.83 -7.14 11.80
C ASN A 272 10.70 -7.31 10.77
N ARG A 273 9.95 -6.25 10.57
CA ARG A 273 8.76 -6.28 9.72
C ARG A 273 9.06 -6.17 8.25
N TYR A 274 8.18 -6.74 7.46
CA TYR A 274 8.09 -6.51 6.04
C TYR A 274 7.33 -5.21 5.78
N ILE A 275 7.75 -4.45 4.76
CA ILE A 275 7.10 -3.16 4.47
C ILE A 275 5.78 -3.33 3.71
N THR A 276 5.73 -4.27 2.78
CA THR A 276 4.56 -4.52 1.94
C THR A 276 4.50 -6.00 1.65
N CYS A 277 3.33 -6.60 1.72
CA CYS A 277 3.08 -7.91 1.15
C CYS A 277 2.21 -7.76 -0.10
N ILE A 278 2.45 -8.57 -1.13
CA ILE A 278 1.75 -8.45 -2.42
C ILE A 278 0.67 -9.50 -2.55
N ASN A 279 1.00 -10.74 -2.19
CA ASN A 279 0.12 -11.88 -2.35
C ASN A 279 0.35 -12.86 -1.21
N ALA A 280 -0.68 -13.60 -0.87
CA ALA A 280 -0.59 -14.77 0.00
C ALA A 280 -1.35 -15.93 -0.64
N ASP A 281 -0.93 -17.14 -0.31
CA ASP A 281 -1.68 -18.36 -0.60
C ASP A 281 -1.63 -19.31 0.60
N PHE A 282 -2.59 -20.21 0.68
CA PHE A 282 -2.78 -21.11 1.81
C PHE A 282 -3.40 -22.43 1.35
N SER A 283 -3.34 -23.44 2.19
CA SER A 283 -4.00 -24.73 1.94
C SER A 283 -5.29 -24.86 2.78
N ASP A 284 -6.36 -25.33 2.16
CA ASP A 284 -7.61 -25.65 2.85
C ASP A 284 -7.46 -26.89 3.75
N GLU A 285 -6.59 -27.84 3.33
CA GLU A 285 -6.34 -29.09 4.08
C GLU A 285 -5.34 -28.89 5.22
N HIS A 286 -4.41 -27.91 5.07
CA HIS A 286 -3.36 -27.57 6.02
C HIS A 286 -3.44 -26.10 6.42
N PRO A 287 -4.48 -25.70 7.18
CA PRO A 287 -4.75 -24.30 7.48
C PRO A 287 -3.64 -23.61 8.32
N GLU A 288 -2.74 -24.40 8.90
CA GLU A 288 -1.54 -23.89 9.57
C GLU A 288 -0.50 -23.33 8.59
N THR A 289 -0.58 -23.70 7.31
CA THR A 289 0.42 -23.36 6.29
C THR A 289 -0.04 -22.20 5.42
N VAL A 290 0.74 -21.13 5.46
CA VAL A 290 0.51 -19.90 4.68
C VAL A 290 1.83 -19.43 4.07
N ILE A 291 1.81 -19.14 2.78
CA ILE A 291 2.94 -18.57 2.04
C ILE A 291 2.63 -17.13 1.62
N VAL A 292 3.62 -16.25 1.67
CA VAL A 292 3.45 -14.83 1.38
C VAL A 292 4.62 -14.31 0.54
N THR A 293 4.36 -13.31 -0.32
CA THR A 293 5.37 -12.59 -1.10
C THR A 293 5.58 -11.18 -0.52
N PRO A 294 6.47 -10.99 0.47
CA PRO A 294 6.76 -9.69 1.04
C PRO A 294 7.84 -8.94 0.26
N ARG A 295 7.81 -7.61 0.36
CA ARG A 295 8.97 -6.75 0.12
C ARG A 295 9.83 -6.68 1.39
N GLY A 296 11.12 -6.43 1.23
CA GLY A 296 12.00 -6.11 2.35
C GLY A 296 11.60 -4.81 3.05
N ASN A 297 12.20 -4.50 4.18
CA ASN A 297 11.97 -3.22 4.83
C ASN A 297 13.06 -2.18 4.50
N TRP A 298 12.73 -0.91 4.72
CA TRP A 298 13.61 0.21 4.43
C TRP A 298 14.95 0.18 5.20
N THR A 299 14.97 -0.47 6.34
CA THR A 299 16.20 -0.64 7.14
C THR A 299 17.18 -1.66 6.54
N GLY A 300 16.73 -2.45 5.53
CA GLY A 300 17.50 -3.55 4.96
C GLY A 300 17.67 -4.76 5.88
N LYS A 301 17.04 -4.78 7.06
CA LYS A 301 17.11 -5.91 8.01
C LYS A 301 16.30 -7.10 7.53
N THR A 302 15.17 -6.87 6.88
CA THR A 302 14.42 -7.90 6.15
C THR A 302 14.60 -7.73 4.66
N LYS A 303 14.61 -8.84 3.93
CA LYS A 303 14.73 -8.89 2.48
C LYS A 303 13.46 -9.50 1.90
N GLY A 304 13.07 -9.06 0.70
CA GLY A 304 11.97 -9.64 -0.05
C GLY A 304 12.21 -11.09 -0.45
N GLY A 305 11.26 -11.70 -1.09
CA GLY A 305 11.28 -13.10 -1.55
C GLY A 305 10.00 -13.84 -1.17
N LEU A 306 10.12 -15.07 -0.72
CA LEU A 306 9.02 -15.85 -0.16
C LEU A 306 9.21 -16.05 1.34
N ILE A 307 8.12 -15.97 2.09
CA ILE A 307 8.08 -16.37 3.50
C ILE A 307 6.97 -17.40 3.71
N LEU A 308 7.24 -18.37 4.54
CA LEU A 308 6.37 -19.51 4.82
C LEU A 308 6.12 -19.63 6.32
N SER A 309 4.87 -19.76 6.70
CA SER A 309 4.40 -20.07 8.05
C SER A 309 3.84 -21.49 8.09
N HIS A 310 4.06 -22.20 9.20
CA HIS A 310 3.41 -23.47 9.54
C HIS A 310 2.67 -23.40 10.88
N ASP A 311 2.38 -22.19 11.35
CA ASP A 311 1.76 -21.94 12.65
C ASP A 311 0.67 -20.84 12.60
N GLN A 312 -0.02 -20.79 11.45
CA GLN A 312 -1.08 -19.81 11.19
C GLN A 312 -0.62 -18.36 11.35
N CYS A 313 0.46 -18.02 10.65
CA CYS A 313 1.05 -16.69 10.60
C CYS A 313 1.59 -16.14 11.94
N ARG A 314 1.85 -17.00 12.94
CA ARG A 314 2.51 -16.55 14.18
C ARG A 314 3.99 -16.31 13.98
N SER A 315 4.61 -17.12 13.14
CA SER A 315 5.99 -16.94 12.72
C SER A 315 6.18 -17.27 11.25
N PHE A 316 7.20 -16.67 10.65
CA PHE A 316 7.55 -16.89 9.26
C PHE A 316 9.03 -17.23 9.12
N ARG A 317 9.36 -18.19 8.26
CA ARG A 317 10.71 -18.39 7.76
C ARG A 317 10.83 -17.91 6.32
N ARG A 318 11.90 -17.21 5.98
CA ARG A 318 12.23 -16.89 4.59
C ARG A 318 12.71 -18.13 3.88
N LEU A 319 12.13 -18.40 2.70
CA LEU A 319 12.57 -19.51 1.85
C LEU A 319 13.91 -19.19 1.16
N PRO A 320 14.70 -20.22 0.82
CA PRO A 320 15.92 -20.03 0.04
C PRO A 320 15.67 -19.32 -1.28
N MET A 321 16.56 -18.39 -1.63
CA MET A 321 16.50 -17.72 -2.93
C MET A 321 17.13 -18.61 -3.99
N PRO A 322 16.43 -18.86 -5.12
CA PRO A 322 16.87 -19.80 -6.15
C PRO A 322 17.93 -19.21 -7.10
N TYR A 323 19.07 -18.78 -6.54
CA TYR A 323 20.19 -18.30 -7.34
C TYR A 323 20.85 -19.41 -8.15
N GLY A 324 21.44 -19.05 -9.29
CA GLY A 324 22.15 -19.97 -10.18
C GLY A 324 21.25 -20.70 -11.16
N LEU A 325 19.97 -20.33 -11.27
CA LEU A 325 19.05 -20.92 -12.23
C LEU A 325 19.24 -20.38 -13.64
N SER A 326 19.53 -19.10 -13.81
CA SER A 326 19.90 -18.48 -15.08
C SER A 326 20.43 -17.06 -14.92
N ASP A 327 21.18 -16.58 -15.94
CA ASP A 327 21.65 -15.20 -16.02
C ASP A 327 20.52 -14.17 -16.13
N GLU A 328 19.28 -14.59 -16.39
CA GLU A 328 18.09 -13.74 -16.46
C GLU A 328 17.39 -13.64 -15.10
N ILE A 329 17.34 -14.73 -14.34
CA ILE A 329 16.65 -14.80 -13.04
C ILE A 329 17.50 -14.18 -11.92
N ASP A 330 18.78 -14.46 -11.87
CA ASP A 330 19.64 -14.02 -10.76
C ASP A 330 19.65 -12.50 -10.54
N PRO A 331 19.69 -11.64 -11.58
CA PRO A 331 19.55 -10.20 -11.39
C PRO A 331 18.20 -9.79 -10.80
N LEU A 332 17.11 -10.49 -11.15
CA LEU A 332 15.77 -10.23 -10.61
C LEU A 332 15.71 -10.58 -9.12
N LEU A 333 16.25 -11.72 -8.74
CA LEU A 333 16.32 -12.16 -7.35
C LEU A 333 17.10 -11.15 -6.50
N SER A 334 18.21 -10.63 -7.01
CA SER A 334 18.99 -9.59 -6.34
C SER A 334 18.21 -8.30 -6.16
N ARG A 335 17.37 -7.94 -7.12
CA ARG A 335 16.49 -6.77 -7.04
C ARG A 335 15.37 -6.96 -6.03
N ILE A 336 14.75 -8.14 -5.98
CA ILE A 336 13.67 -8.48 -5.04
C ILE A 336 14.14 -8.40 -3.58
N GLU A 337 15.40 -8.63 -3.32
CA GLU A 337 15.95 -8.41 -1.98
C GLU A 337 15.92 -6.94 -1.55
N HIS A 338 15.75 -6.02 -2.50
CA HIS A 338 15.67 -4.58 -2.21
C HIS A 338 14.24 -4.18 -1.76
N PRO A 339 14.09 -3.27 -0.78
CA PRO A 339 12.78 -2.89 -0.25
C PRO A 339 11.82 -2.25 -1.27
N ASN A 340 12.34 -1.68 -2.34
CA ASN A 340 11.52 -1.02 -3.38
C ASN A 340 10.94 -1.97 -4.43
N VAL A 341 11.20 -3.27 -4.35
CA VAL A 341 10.87 -4.21 -5.41
C VAL A 341 9.89 -5.26 -4.91
N ASN A 342 8.83 -5.51 -5.68
CA ASN A 342 7.82 -6.51 -5.37
C ASN A 342 8.39 -7.92 -5.56
N SER A 343 8.03 -8.83 -4.65
CA SER A 343 8.47 -10.24 -4.69
C SER A 343 7.60 -11.12 -5.58
N GLY A 344 6.64 -10.56 -6.31
CA GLY A 344 5.84 -11.28 -7.27
C GLY A 344 4.62 -11.99 -6.70
N TRP A 345 4.23 -13.11 -7.34
CA TRP A 345 3.00 -13.85 -7.05
C TRP A 345 3.30 -15.32 -6.79
N VAL A 346 2.64 -15.92 -5.80
CA VAL A 346 2.90 -17.30 -5.39
C VAL A 346 1.62 -18.13 -5.35
N ALA A 347 1.74 -19.41 -5.66
CA ALA A 347 0.72 -20.44 -5.50
C ALA A 347 1.26 -21.58 -4.66
N LEU A 348 0.43 -22.08 -3.74
CA LEU A 348 0.72 -23.20 -2.84
C LEU A 348 -0.29 -24.33 -3.07
N SER A 349 0.18 -25.55 -3.37
CA SER A 349 -0.70 -26.72 -3.54
C SER A 349 -1.46 -27.10 -2.27
N SER A 350 -2.57 -27.83 -2.43
CA SER A 350 -3.41 -28.30 -1.32
C SER A 350 -2.63 -29.12 -0.29
N ASP A 351 -1.63 -29.91 -0.72
CA ASP A 351 -0.74 -30.69 0.14
C ASP A 351 0.50 -29.94 0.65
N CYS A 352 0.65 -28.66 0.32
CA CYS A 352 1.76 -27.79 0.66
C CYS A 352 3.15 -28.20 0.13
N ASN A 353 3.26 -29.20 -0.72
CA ASN A 353 4.53 -29.65 -1.27
C ASN A 353 4.96 -28.87 -2.51
N ASN A 354 3.99 -28.49 -3.35
CA ASN A 354 4.26 -27.78 -4.59
C ASN A 354 4.05 -26.28 -4.41
N ILE A 355 5.08 -25.53 -4.77
CA ILE A 355 5.06 -24.07 -4.77
C ILE A 355 5.41 -23.60 -6.17
N VAL A 356 4.64 -22.68 -6.73
CA VAL A 356 4.98 -21.99 -7.97
C VAL A 356 5.12 -20.51 -7.66
N TRP A 357 6.28 -19.94 -8.01
CA TRP A 357 6.59 -18.54 -7.75
C TRP A 357 6.86 -17.79 -9.05
N SER A 358 5.97 -16.88 -9.39
CA SER A 358 6.18 -15.93 -10.48
C SER A 358 6.97 -14.75 -9.94
N ILE A 359 8.25 -14.73 -10.22
CA ILE A 359 9.18 -13.73 -9.75
C ILE A 359 8.90 -12.44 -10.53
N ALA A 360 8.60 -11.36 -9.85
CA ALA A 360 8.36 -10.07 -10.50
C ALA A 360 8.93 -8.93 -9.68
N ASP A 361 9.28 -7.84 -10.36
CA ASP A 361 9.80 -6.61 -9.79
C ASP A 361 9.07 -5.46 -10.39
N ASN A 362 8.01 -5.15 -10.63
CA ASN A 362 7.38 -4.02 -11.34
C ASN A 362 7.80 -3.86 -12.81
N SER A 363 8.67 -4.72 -13.33
CA SER A 363 9.05 -4.74 -14.74
C SER A 363 8.43 -5.92 -15.45
N ARG A 364 8.23 -5.79 -16.75
CA ARG A 364 7.80 -6.89 -17.61
C ARG A 364 8.90 -7.94 -17.66
N LEU A 365 8.63 -9.10 -17.12
CA LEU A 365 9.55 -10.23 -17.09
C LEU A 365 9.13 -11.29 -18.11
N PRO A 366 10.10 -11.98 -18.70
CA PRO A 366 9.78 -13.11 -19.55
C PRO A 366 9.07 -14.21 -18.75
N ILE A 367 8.18 -14.96 -19.40
CA ILE A 367 7.40 -16.03 -18.78
C ILE A 367 8.26 -17.10 -18.09
N ASN A 368 9.52 -17.23 -18.47
CA ASN A 368 10.48 -18.14 -17.85
C ASN A 368 11.06 -17.62 -16.52
N ALA A 369 10.69 -16.43 -16.07
CA ALA A 369 10.97 -15.95 -14.72
C ALA A 369 9.98 -16.50 -13.68
N VAL A 370 9.46 -17.69 -13.93
CA VAL A 370 8.63 -18.45 -12.99
C VAL A 370 9.41 -19.69 -12.57
N VAL A 371 9.39 -19.96 -11.28
CA VAL A 371 10.08 -21.12 -10.70
C VAL A 371 9.10 -21.98 -9.91
N TYR A 372 9.43 -23.24 -9.75
CA TYR A 372 8.64 -24.18 -8.96
C TYR A 372 9.49 -24.96 -7.96
N SER A 373 8.85 -25.44 -6.92
CA SER A 373 9.38 -26.37 -5.91
C SER A 373 8.42 -27.54 -5.76
N HIS A 374 8.97 -28.74 -5.53
CA HIS A 374 8.22 -29.95 -5.16
C HIS A 374 8.59 -30.47 -3.77
N ASP A 375 9.26 -29.66 -2.97
CA ASP A 375 9.77 -30.03 -1.64
C ASP A 375 9.46 -28.98 -0.56
N GLY A 376 8.32 -28.29 -0.70
CA GLY A 376 7.89 -27.27 0.26
C GLY A 376 8.78 -26.02 0.28
N GLY A 377 9.46 -25.74 -0.84
CA GLY A 377 10.28 -24.53 -1.00
C GLY A 377 11.72 -24.68 -0.54
N GLU A 378 12.21 -25.89 -0.30
CA GLU A 378 13.62 -26.09 0.04
C GLU A 378 14.52 -25.93 -1.19
N THR A 379 14.05 -26.36 -2.36
CA THR A 379 14.73 -26.17 -3.64
C THR A 379 13.77 -25.67 -4.72
N PHE A 380 14.30 -24.91 -5.68
CA PHE A 380 13.53 -24.41 -6.80
C PHE A 380 14.19 -24.75 -8.13
N SER A 381 13.36 -24.93 -9.14
CA SER A 381 13.75 -25.12 -10.54
C SER A 381 12.94 -24.19 -11.45
N ARG A 382 13.45 -23.96 -12.67
CA ARG A 382 12.71 -23.20 -13.68
C ARG A 382 11.55 -24.03 -14.25
N ILE A 383 10.43 -23.38 -14.51
CA ILE A 383 9.35 -23.99 -15.26
C ILE A 383 9.73 -24.17 -16.74
N THR A 384 8.98 -25.03 -17.42
CA THR A 384 8.91 -25.07 -18.87
C THR A 384 7.52 -24.72 -19.34
N VAL A 385 7.40 -24.04 -20.48
CA VAL A 385 6.10 -23.63 -21.03
C VAL A 385 6.01 -24.10 -22.48
N GLU A 386 5.05 -24.99 -22.74
CA GLU A 386 4.75 -25.46 -24.07
C GLU A 386 3.81 -24.51 -24.81
N ASN A 387 4.08 -24.30 -26.10
CA ASN A 387 3.31 -23.41 -26.97
C ASN A 387 3.24 -21.96 -26.51
N ALA A 388 4.22 -21.49 -25.74
CA ALA A 388 4.32 -20.09 -25.36
C ALA A 388 4.49 -19.19 -26.60
N ASP A 389 3.83 -18.03 -26.57
CA ASP A 389 4.07 -17.02 -27.60
C ASP A 389 5.46 -16.39 -27.38
N PRO A 390 6.13 -15.94 -28.46
CA PRO A 390 7.47 -15.35 -28.33
C PRO A 390 7.53 -14.09 -27.47
N ASP A 391 6.40 -13.38 -27.33
CA ASP A 391 6.23 -12.17 -26.54
C ASP A 391 5.58 -12.44 -25.18
N ALA A 392 5.39 -13.71 -24.79
CA ALA A 392 4.79 -14.05 -23.52
C ALA A 392 5.63 -13.50 -22.36
N ALA A 393 4.99 -12.66 -21.57
CA ALA A 393 5.55 -12.09 -20.35
C ALA A 393 5.17 -12.96 -19.14
N TYR A 394 5.42 -12.45 -17.94
CA TYR A 394 5.10 -13.14 -16.69
C TYR A 394 3.63 -13.63 -16.65
N MET A 395 3.33 -14.50 -15.67
CA MET A 395 1.97 -14.91 -15.36
C MET A 395 1.70 -14.88 -13.86
N LYS A 396 0.48 -14.54 -13.47
CA LYS A 396 -0.03 -14.83 -12.12
C LYS A 396 -0.31 -16.32 -12.01
N VAL A 397 0.07 -16.90 -10.89
CA VAL A 397 -0.08 -18.33 -10.65
C VAL A 397 -1.07 -18.61 -9.54
N TYR A 398 -1.84 -19.70 -9.68
CA TYR A 398 -2.83 -20.14 -8.70
C TYR A 398 -2.76 -21.67 -8.60
N ALA A 399 -3.02 -22.20 -7.41
CA ALA A 399 -3.08 -23.64 -7.17
C ALA A 399 -4.53 -24.11 -7.06
N ASP A 400 -4.80 -25.30 -7.55
CA ASP A 400 -6.06 -25.98 -7.30
C ASP A 400 -6.20 -26.34 -5.82
N ARG A 401 -7.40 -26.19 -5.28
CA ARG A 401 -7.67 -26.42 -3.86
C ARG A 401 -7.86 -27.89 -3.49
N VAL A 402 -7.95 -28.77 -4.49
CA VAL A 402 -8.19 -30.21 -4.32
C VAL A 402 -7.04 -31.03 -4.86
N ASN A 403 -6.64 -30.77 -6.11
CA ASN A 403 -5.58 -31.53 -6.79
C ASN A 403 -4.23 -30.82 -6.63
N PRO A 404 -3.29 -31.36 -5.80
CA PRO A 404 -2.01 -30.70 -5.56
C PRO A 404 -1.10 -30.60 -6.79
N SER A 405 -1.37 -31.39 -7.82
CA SER A 405 -0.60 -31.36 -9.06
C SER A 405 -1.12 -30.31 -10.06
N LEU A 406 -2.32 -29.75 -9.84
CA LEU A 406 -2.96 -28.85 -10.79
C LEU A 406 -2.66 -27.38 -10.44
N MET A 407 -2.01 -26.69 -11.39
CA MET A 407 -1.65 -25.29 -11.27
C MET A 407 -2.12 -24.49 -12.48
N TYR A 408 -2.46 -23.22 -12.26
CA TYR A 408 -2.96 -22.31 -13.29
C TYR A 408 -2.05 -21.09 -13.42
N GLY A 409 -1.83 -20.63 -14.63
CA GLY A 409 -1.11 -19.40 -14.96
C GLY A 409 -1.96 -18.49 -15.83
N PHE A 410 -2.00 -17.22 -15.50
CA PHE A 410 -2.76 -16.20 -16.21
C PHE A 410 -1.85 -15.03 -16.60
N GLY A 411 -1.71 -14.80 -17.90
CA GLY A 411 -0.83 -13.79 -18.47
C GLY A 411 -1.56 -12.71 -19.27
N GLU A 412 -0.78 -11.88 -19.95
CA GLU A 412 -1.31 -10.86 -20.87
C GLU A 412 -2.06 -11.48 -22.04
N HIS A 413 -2.93 -10.70 -22.68
CA HIS A 413 -3.74 -11.12 -23.82
C HIS A 413 -4.55 -12.38 -23.53
N SER A 414 -5.12 -12.45 -22.32
CA SER A 414 -5.91 -13.58 -21.83
C SER A 414 -5.26 -14.95 -22.01
N ARG A 415 -3.92 -14.99 -22.03
CA ARG A 415 -3.18 -16.24 -22.08
C ARG A 415 -3.39 -17.03 -20.80
N ILE A 416 -3.84 -18.26 -20.96
CA ILE A 416 -4.07 -19.19 -19.85
C ILE A 416 -3.16 -20.39 -20.04
N TYR A 417 -2.48 -20.78 -18.98
CA TYR A 417 -1.55 -21.88 -18.92
C TYR A 417 -1.98 -22.84 -17.82
N ILE A 418 -1.88 -24.14 -18.05
CA ILE A 418 -2.22 -25.16 -17.06
C ILE A 418 -1.07 -26.13 -16.92
N SER A 419 -0.74 -26.45 -15.67
CA SER A 419 0.18 -27.52 -15.30
C SER A 419 -0.58 -28.61 -14.55
N THR A 420 -0.25 -29.88 -14.83
CA THR A 420 -0.82 -31.05 -14.14
C THR A 420 0.26 -31.87 -13.42
N ASP A 421 1.43 -31.27 -13.21
CA ASP A 421 2.59 -31.88 -12.58
C ASP A 421 3.19 -31.03 -11.44
N GLY A 422 2.34 -30.24 -10.77
CA GLY A 422 2.77 -29.41 -9.65
C GLY A 422 3.53 -28.14 -10.03
N GLY A 423 3.36 -27.66 -11.27
CA GLY A 423 3.93 -26.40 -11.74
C GLY A 423 5.26 -26.52 -12.48
N ALA A 424 5.76 -27.73 -12.72
CA ALA A 424 7.03 -27.90 -13.44
C ALA A 424 6.89 -27.63 -14.94
N HIS A 425 5.75 -28.04 -15.51
CA HIS A 425 5.49 -27.89 -16.92
C HIS A 425 4.10 -27.30 -17.16
N PHE A 426 4.06 -26.14 -17.83
CA PHE A 426 2.82 -25.45 -18.19
C PHE A 426 2.54 -25.59 -19.69
N ILE A 427 1.27 -25.79 -20.04
CA ILE A 427 0.81 -25.85 -21.41
C ILE A 427 -0.15 -24.71 -21.68
N LYS A 428 0.14 -23.88 -22.70
CA LYS A 428 -0.78 -22.83 -23.13
C LYS A 428 -2.08 -23.45 -23.63
N GLN A 429 -3.19 -22.94 -23.11
CA GLN A 429 -4.52 -23.43 -23.46
C GLN A 429 -5.10 -22.69 -24.66
N GLN A 430 -5.97 -23.39 -25.40
CA GLN A 430 -6.82 -22.76 -26.40
C GLN A 430 -8.03 -22.13 -25.71
N ILE A 431 -8.26 -20.87 -25.94
CA ILE A 431 -9.42 -20.13 -25.42
C ILE A 431 -10.40 -19.79 -26.55
N PRO A 432 -11.71 -19.64 -26.28
CA PRO A 432 -12.68 -19.22 -27.27
C PRO A 432 -12.29 -17.89 -27.92
N ALA A 433 -12.55 -17.74 -29.21
CA ALA A 433 -12.19 -16.52 -29.95
C ALA A 433 -12.99 -15.27 -29.51
N ASP A 434 -14.12 -15.46 -28.88
CA ASP A 434 -14.98 -14.41 -28.31
C ASP A 434 -14.71 -14.16 -26.82
N PHE A 435 -13.73 -14.85 -26.22
CA PHE A 435 -13.31 -14.56 -24.85
C PHE A 435 -12.61 -13.18 -24.81
N PRO A 436 -12.89 -12.33 -23.81
CA PRO A 436 -12.32 -10.99 -23.73
C PRO A 436 -10.78 -10.99 -23.76
N ASP A 437 -10.17 -10.08 -24.52
CA ASP A 437 -8.73 -9.86 -24.48
C ASP A 437 -8.38 -8.96 -23.30
N LEU A 438 -7.67 -9.51 -22.33
CA LEU A 438 -7.35 -8.88 -21.07
C LEU A 438 -5.89 -9.10 -20.70
N ASP A 439 -5.34 -8.14 -20.02
CA ASP A 439 -4.15 -8.34 -19.21
C ASP A 439 -4.58 -8.81 -17.81
N PHE A 440 -4.33 -10.09 -17.48
CA PHE A 440 -4.61 -10.63 -16.14
C PHE A 440 -3.74 -10.02 -15.06
N GLY A 441 -2.94 -9.13 -15.46
CA GLY A 441 -2.48 -8.17 -14.56
C GLY A 441 -1.04 -8.21 -14.22
N LEU A 442 -0.56 -7.04 -14.36
CA LEU A 442 0.63 -6.62 -13.67
C LEU A 442 0.43 -6.94 -12.18
N ILE A 443 1.50 -7.37 -11.56
CA ILE A 443 1.57 -7.65 -10.12
C ILE A 443 1.73 -6.30 -9.42
N ASP A 444 0.80 -5.41 -9.61
CA ASP A 444 0.76 -4.16 -8.87
C ASP A 444 -0.55 -4.02 -8.09
N CYS A 445 -0.62 -3.06 -7.21
CA CYS A 445 -1.75 -2.81 -6.35
C CYS A 445 -3.01 -2.33 -7.10
N ALA A 446 -2.87 -1.87 -8.33
CA ALA A 446 -3.98 -1.45 -9.17
C ALA A 446 -4.63 -2.62 -9.93
N ASN A 447 -4.48 -3.82 -9.45
CA ASN A 447 -4.96 -5.03 -10.09
C ASN A 447 -6.44 -4.99 -10.45
N LYS A 448 -6.73 -5.00 -11.74
CA LYS A 448 -8.09 -4.82 -12.25
C LYS A 448 -8.87 -6.12 -12.46
N THR A 449 -8.23 -7.27 -12.30
CA THR A 449 -8.86 -8.60 -12.41
C THR A 449 -8.69 -9.37 -11.12
N GLU A 450 -9.69 -10.11 -10.69
CA GLU A 450 -9.60 -10.98 -9.52
C GLU A 450 -9.97 -12.40 -9.91
N ILE A 451 -9.18 -13.36 -9.43
CA ILE A 451 -9.36 -14.78 -9.69
C ILE A 451 -9.50 -15.51 -8.36
N ARG A 452 -10.52 -16.35 -8.26
CA ARG A 452 -10.75 -17.21 -7.09
C ARG A 452 -10.83 -18.67 -7.54
N VAL A 453 -10.04 -19.53 -6.91
CA VAL A 453 -10.13 -20.96 -7.06
C VAL A 453 -11.15 -21.51 -6.08
N GLU A 454 -12.09 -22.34 -6.54
CA GLU A 454 -13.17 -22.85 -5.69
C GLU A 454 -12.68 -23.96 -4.77
N SER A 455 -12.77 -23.74 -3.47
CA SER A 455 -12.49 -24.78 -2.45
C SER A 455 -13.40 -25.97 -2.60
N GLY A 456 -12.84 -27.19 -2.51
CA GLY A 456 -13.59 -28.45 -2.56
C GLY A 456 -14.02 -28.89 -3.98
N LYS A 457 -13.67 -28.15 -5.03
CA LYS A 457 -13.98 -28.51 -6.43
C LYS A 457 -12.74 -28.43 -7.32
N GLU A 458 -12.27 -29.59 -7.75
CA GLU A 458 -11.16 -29.68 -8.68
C GLU A 458 -11.46 -29.01 -10.02
N GLY A 459 -10.55 -28.21 -10.51
CA GLY A 459 -10.60 -27.60 -11.83
C GLY A 459 -11.53 -26.39 -11.95
N VAL A 460 -12.07 -25.84 -10.85
CA VAL A 460 -13.08 -24.77 -10.91
C VAL A 460 -12.52 -23.44 -10.40
N LEU A 461 -12.62 -22.41 -11.24
CA LEU A 461 -12.20 -21.05 -10.93
C LEU A 461 -13.27 -20.03 -11.35
N PHE A 462 -13.25 -18.88 -10.69
CA PHE A 462 -14.04 -17.71 -11.06
C PHE A 462 -13.12 -16.55 -11.42
N LEU A 463 -13.47 -15.88 -12.53
CA LEU A 463 -12.69 -14.80 -13.12
C LEU A 463 -13.55 -13.53 -13.15
N ALA A 464 -13.25 -12.56 -12.31
CA ALA A 464 -13.85 -11.23 -12.35
C ALA A 464 -13.09 -10.37 -13.37
N LEU A 465 -13.70 -10.13 -14.51
CA LEU A 465 -13.09 -9.57 -15.71
C LEU A 465 -13.55 -8.13 -15.99
N ASN A 466 -13.64 -7.31 -14.94
CA ASN A 466 -13.99 -5.91 -15.07
C ASN A 466 -15.35 -5.69 -15.76
N THR A 467 -15.34 -4.83 -16.77
CA THR A 467 -16.54 -4.52 -17.60
C THR A 467 -17.03 -5.70 -18.44
N HIS A 468 -16.29 -6.80 -18.49
CA HIS A 468 -16.70 -8.02 -19.18
C HIS A 468 -17.53 -8.96 -18.29
N GLY A 469 -17.61 -8.67 -16.98
CA GLY A 469 -18.41 -9.42 -16.02
C GLY A 469 -17.66 -10.57 -15.35
N LEU A 470 -18.44 -11.48 -14.75
CA LEU A 470 -17.95 -12.65 -14.03
C LEU A 470 -18.05 -13.89 -14.90
N TYR A 471 -16.96 -14.68 -14.95
CA TYR A 471 -16.90 -15.94 -15.65
C TYR A 471 -16.54 -17.08 -14.70
N LYS A 472 -17.13 -18.24 -14.92
CA LYS A 472 -16.70 -19.52 -14.37
C LYS A 472 -15.84 -20.23 -15.40
N MET A 473 -14.64 -20.62 -15.00
CA MET A 473 -13.72 -21.43 -15.77
C MET A 473 -13.71 -22.84 -15.17
N ILE A 474 -13.80 -23.87 -16.02
CA ILE A 474 -13.73 -25.27 -15.60
C ILE A 474 -12.69 -25.97 -16.46
N TYR A 475 -11.70 -26.54 -15.81
CA TYR A 475 -10.73 -27.44 -16.42
C TYR A 475 -10.97 -28.86 -15.94
N ASP A 476 -11.19 -29.79 -16.87
CA ASP A 476 -11.30 -31.23 -16.59
C ASP A 476 -9.97 -31.93 -16.89
N PRO A 477 -9.19 -32.30 -15.86
CA PRO A 477 -7.89 -32.93 -16.08
C PRO A 477 -7.98 -34.29 -16.75
N SER A 478 -9.12 -34.98 -16.69
CA SER A 478 -9.30 -36.29 -17.31
C SER A 478 -9.42 -36.21 -18.84
N THR A 479 -10.00 -35.14 -19.34
CA THR A 479 -10.19 -34.87 -20.78
C THR A 479 -9.29 -33.78 -21.32
N THR A 480 -8.57 -33.08 -20.42
CA THR A 480 -7.78 -31.88 -20.71
C THR A 480 -8.60 -30.76 -21.37
N SER A 481 -9.88 -30.72 -21.09
CA SER A 481 -10.80 -29.73 -21.66
C SER A 481 -10.96 -28.52 -20.77
N LEU A 482 -10.97 -27.34 -21.39
CA LEU A 482 -11.19 -26.05 -20.74
C LEU A 482 -12.50 -25.44 -21.26
N THR A 483 -13.38 -25.06 -20.34
CA THR A 483 -14.66 -24.42 -20.66
C THR A 483 -14.86 -23.16 -19.86
N PHE A 484 -15.62 -22.23 -20.44
CA PHE A 484 -15.97 -20.94 -19.84
C PHE A 484 -17.49 -20.77 -19.86
N GLN A 485 -18.01 -20.28 -18.74
CA GLN A 485 -19.41 -19.90 -18.62
C GLN A 485 -19.47 -18.47 -18.10
N LYS A 486 -20.07 -17.55 -18.85
CA LYS A 486 -20.38 -16.23 -18.36
C LYS A 486 -21.54 -16.32 -17.34
N ILE A 487 -21.32 -15.77 -16.14
CA ILE A 487 -22.27 -15.82 -15.02
C ILE A 487 -23.16 -14.58 -15.03
N THR A 488 -22.57 -13.41 -15.22
CA THR A 488 -23.30 -12.13 -15.25
C THR A 488 -23.90 -11.85 -16.62
N LYS A 489 -24.90 -11.01 -16.69
CA LYS A 489 -25.55 -10.59 -17.94
C LYS A 489 -24.65 -9.62 -18.73
N ASP A 490 -25.00 -9.40 -19.98
CA ASP A 490 -24.36 -8.36 -20.78
C ASP A 490 -24.71 -6.98 -20.21
N GLY A 491 -23.70 -6.14 -20.07
CA GLY A 491 -23.80 -4.83 -19.42
C GLY A 491 -23.47 -4.82 -17.95
N ASP A 492 -23.41 -5.97 -17.28
CA ASP A 492 -22.90 -6.08 -15.91
C ASP A 492 -21.37 -6.04 -15.89
N ALA A 493 -20.82 -5.61 -14.76
CA ALA A 493 -19.38 -5.56 -14.52
C ALA A 493 -19.01 -6.24 -13.19
N ALA A 494 -17.91 -7.00 -13.18
CA ALA A 494 -17.35 -7.63 -12.01
C ALA A 494 -15.92 -7.12 -11.77
N TYR A 495 -15.77 -6.15 -10.87
CA TYR A 495 -14.47 -5.57 -10.56
C TYR A 495 -13.71 -6.42 -9.55
N ARG A 496 -14.41 -6.91 -8.52
CA ARG A 496 -13.86 -7.79 -7.48
C ARG A 496 -14.85 -8.89 -7.16
N PHE A 497 -14.32 -10.03 -6.72
CA PHE A 497 -15.13 -11.22 -6.47
C PHE A 497 -14.56 -12.06 -5.32
N GLY A 498 -15.44 -12.60 -4.49
CA GLY A 498 -15.10 -13.50 -3.39
C GLY A 498 -16.11 -14.63 -3.22
N LEU A 499 -15.69 -15.68 -2.51
CA LEU A 499 -16.47 -16.88 -2.24
C LEU A 499 -16.70 -17.01 -0.72
N GLY A 500 -17.93 -17.22 -0.30
CA GLY A 500 -18.26 -17.35 1.12
C GLY A 500 -19.18 -18.53 1.42
N LEU A 501 -19.45 -18.72 2.71
CA LEU A 501 -20.36 -19.78 3.18
C LEU A 501 -21.77 -19.55 2.62
N LEU A 502 -22.35 -20.60 2.02
CA LEU A 502 -23.65 -20.49 1.33
C LEU A 502 -24.82 -20.31 2.27
N ARG A 503 -24.78 -20.91 3.47
CA ARG A 503 -25.88 -20.92 4.45
C ARG A 503 -25.39 -21.20 5.87
N ASN A 504 -26.16 -20.78 6.85
CA ASN A 504 -25.88 -21.09 8.25
C ASN A 504 -25.75 -22.60 8.50
N GLY A 505 -24.66 -23.00 9.15
CA GLY A 505 -24.37 -24.40 9.46
C GLY A 505 -24.02 -25.24 8.23
N GLY A 506 -23.73 -24.62 7.09
CA GLY A 506 -23.22 -25.26 5.89
C GLY A 506 -21.77 -25.72 6.04
N ASP A 507 -21.33 -26.55 5.11
CA ASP A 507 -19.93 -26.97 4.96
C ASP A 507 -19.33 -26.24 3.78
N TYR A 508 -18.44 -25.28 4.03
CA TYR A 508 -17.82 -24.46 3.00
C TYR A 508 -17.05 -25.29 1.95
N ILE A 509 -16.39 -26.37 2.36
CA ILE A 509 -15.62 -27.21 1.45
C ILE A 509 -16.54 -28.09 0.58
N ALA A 510 -17.57 -28.69 1.20
CA ALA A 510 -18.41 -29.68 0.53
C ALA A 510 -19.55 -29.08 -0.31
N GLU A 511 -19.99 -27.86 -0.02
CA GLU A 511 -21.16 -27.24 -0.64
C GLU A 511 -20.77 -26.20 -1.70
N ASP A 512 -21.76 -25.76 -2.49
CA ASP A 512 -21.63 -24.56 -3.35
C ASP A 512 -21.37 -23.33 -2.48
N LYS A 513 -20.80 -22.29 -3.08
CA LYS A 513 -20.41 -21.06 -2.38
C LYS A 513 -21.43 -19.96 -2.58
N ALA A 514 -21.60 -19.10 -1.60
CA ALA A 514 -22.17 -17.78 -1.79
C ALA A 514 -21.17 -16.93 -2.59
N PHE A 515 -21.68 -16.18 -3.56
CA PHE A 515 -20.87 -15.24 -4.34
C PHE A 515 -21.00 -13.84 -3.75
N TYR A 516 -19.87 -13.16 -3.61
CA TYR A 516 -19.79 -11.75 -3.26
C TYR A 516 -19.07 -11.01 -4.39
N LEU A 517 -19.66 -9.93 -4.87
CA LEU A 517 -19.16 -9.20 -6.03
C LEU A 517 -19.22 -7.69 -5.76
N CYS A 518 -18.11 -7.00 -6.00
CA CYS A 518 -18.09 -5.55 -6.15
C CYS A 518 -18.11 -5.22 -7.63
N GLY A 519 -19.16 -4.52 -8.08
CA GLY A 519 -19.32 -4.26 -9.50
C GLY A 519 -20.65 -3.59 -9.86
N ILE A 520 -21.07 -3.77 -11.09
CA ILE A 520 -22.34 -3.27 -11.59
C ILE A 520 -23.21 -4.47 -11.94
N ILE A 521 -24.35 -4.59 -11.30
CA ILE A 521 -25.37 -5.61 -11.58
C ILE A 521 -26.71 -4.90 -11.88
N ASP A 522 -27.30 -5.22 -13.01
CA ASP A 522 -28.56 -4.61 -13.48
C ASP A 522 -28.51 -3.04 -13.43
N GLY A 523 -27.34 -2.46 -13.75
CA GLY A 523 -27.10 -1.02 -13.80
C GLY A 523 -26.80 -0.35 -12.44
N HIS A 524 -26.71 -1.11 -11.34
CA HIS A 524 -26.42 -0.59 -10.00
C HIS A 524 -25.00 -0.96 -9.56
N TYR A 525 -24.18 0.04 -9.30
CA TYR A 525 -22.84 -0.16 -8.71
C TYR A 525 -22.97 -0.41 -7.22
N GLY A 526 -22.23 -1.41 -6.72
CA GLY A 526 -22.19 -1.72 -5.29
C GLY A 526 -21.58 -3.09 -4.97
N PHE A 527 -21.87 -3.53 -3.75
CA PHE A 527 -21.59 -4.90 -3.31
C PHE A 527 -22.85 -5.75 -3.50
N HIS A 528 -22.67 -6.89 -4.13
CA HIS A 528 -23.76 -7.78 -4.48
C HIS A 528 -23.49 -9.19 -3.97
N ARG A 529 -24.54 -9.90 -3.54
CA ARG A 529 -24.50 -11.29 -3.14
C ARG A 529 -25.38 -12.14 -4.04
N SER A 530 -24.92 -13.34 -4.36
CA SER A 530 -25.75 -14.38 -4.97
C SER A 530 -25.65 -15.66 -4.14
N LEU A 531 -26.78 -16.33 -3.90
CA LEU A 531 -26.89 -17.60 -3.19
C LEU A 531 -27.28 -18.76 -4.13
N ASP A 532 -27.37 -18.49 -5.42
CA ASP A 532 -27.85 -19.41 -6.47
C ASP A 532 -26.92 -19.47 -7.69
N GLN A 533 -25.61 -19.34 -7.44
CA GLN A 533 -24.54 -19.42 -8.46
C GLN A 533 -24.68 -18.33 -9.55
N GLY A 534 -25.13 -17.14 -9.16
CA GLY A 534 -25.22 -15.97 -10.05
C GLY A 534 -26.52 -15.88 -10.85
N LEU A 535 -27.51 -16.73 -10.60
CA LEU A 535 -28.81 -16.64 -11.27
C LEU A 535 -29.60 -15.41 -10.82
N SER A 536 -29.48 -15.06 -9.53
CA SER A 536 -30.02 -13.82 -8.97
C SER A 536 -29.01 -13.13 -8.07
N TRP A 537 -29.14 -11.81 -7.94
CA TRP A 537 -28.25 -10.98 -7.15
C TRP A 537 -29.01 -10.03 -6.24
N GLU A 538 -28.54 -9.90 -5.03
CA GLU A 538 -29.01 -8.96 -4.01
C GLU A 538 -27.94 -7.89 -3.79
N GLN A 539 -28.33 -6.62 -3.84
CA GLN A 539 -27.42 -5.53 -3.46
C GLN A 539 -27.34 -5.41 -1.94
N LEU A 540 -26.12 -5.41 -1.40
CA LEU A 540 -25.86 -5.43 0.05
C LEU A 540 -25.69 -4.03 0.65
N ASN A 541 -25.30 -3.05 -0.14
CA ASN A 541 -25.04 -1.69 0.31
C ASN A 541 -25.98 -0.69 -0.37
N ASP A 542 -26.11 0.47 0.23
CA ASP A 542 -26.77 1.63 -0.35
C ASP A 542 -25.75 2.71 -0.78
N GLY A 543 -26.24 3.82 -1.34
CA GLY A 543 -25.38 4.91 -1.83
C GLY A 543 -24.62 5.68 -0.75
N THR A 544 -24.82 5.37 0.54
CA THR A 544 -24.09 6.00 1.64
C THR A 544 -22.84 5.22 2.06
N GLN A 545 -22.68 4.00 1.57
CA GLN A 545 -21.58 3.08 1.89
C GLN A 545 -20.61 2.99 0.72
N MET A 546 -19.92 4.09 0.47
CA MET A 546 -18.93 4.21 -0.61
C MET A 546 -17.54 4.35 0.02
N PHE A 547 -16.62 3.43 -0.30
CA PHE A 547 -15.32 3.30 0.36
C PHE A 547 -14.13 3.62 -0.57
N GLY A 548 -14.35 4.34 -1.65
CA GLY A 548 -13.31 4.66 -2.63
C GLY A 548 -12.90 3.44 -3.48
N ASP A 549 -11.60 3.26 -3.68
CA ASP A 549 -11.06 2.13 -4.42
C ASP A 549 -11.22 0.82 -3.62
N ILE A 550 -11.73 -0.20 -4.27
CA ILE A 550 -11.82 -1.55 -3.73
C ILE A 550 -10.78 -2.42 -4.43
N ASN A 551 -9.80 -2.88 -3.68
CA ASN A 551 -8.69 -3.67 -4.23
C ASN A 551 -8.98 -5.17 -4.24
N SER A 552 -9.69 -5.68 -3.23
CA SER A 552 -10.07 -7.09 -3.14
C SER A 552 -11.33 -7.23 -2.28
N ILE A 553 -12.07 -8.33 -2.49
CA ILE A 553 -13.22 -8.74 -1.68
C ILE A 553 -13.18 -10.25 -1.50
N ASP A 554 -13.56 -10.74 -0.33
CA ASP A 554 -13.76 -12.17 -0.12
C ASP A 554 -14.95 -12.43 0.79
N GLY A 555 -15.56 -13.60 0.67
CA GLY A 555 -16.60 -14.05 1.57
C GLY A 555 -16.04 -14.71 2.82
N ASP A 556 -16.77 -14.64 3.92
CA ASP A 556 -16.42 -15.41 5.11
C ASP A 556 -16.77 -16.90 4.90
N CYS A 557 -15.76 -17.76 5.03
CA CYS A 557 -15.91 -19.20 4.86
C CYS A 557 -16.62 -19.90 6.04
N ARG A 558 -16.83 -19.21 7.15
CA ARG A 558 -17.33 -19.77 8.42
C ARG A 558 -18.62 -19.13 8.91
N THR A 559 -18.86 -17.87 8.52
CA THR A 559 -20.03 -17.09 8.95
C THR A 559 -20.85 -16.72 7.74
N PHE A 560 -22.03 -17.29 7.63
CA PHE A 560 -22.95 -16.96 6.56
C PHE A 560 -23.33 -15.47 6.58
N GLY A 561 -23.38 -14.85 5.41
CA GLY A 561 -23.78 -13.46 5.25
C GLY A 561 -22.69 -12.45 5.56
N ARG A 562 -21.50 -12.89 5.98
CA ARG A 562 -20.34 -12.01 6.20
C ARG A 562 -19.41 -12.01 4.99
N PHE A 563 -18.82 -10.86 4.72
CA PHE A 563 -17.81 -10.70 3.68
C PHE A 563 -16.81 -9.61 4.06
N TYR A 564 -15.63 -9.65 3.45
CA TYR A 564 -14.50 -8.78 3.73
C TYR A 564 -14.18 -7.90 2.53
N ILE A 565 -13.71 -6.69 2.78
CA ILE A 565 -13.37 -5.69 1.77
C ILE A 565 -11.99 -5.14 2.09
N ALA A 566 -11.08 -5.22 1.14
CA ALA A 566 -9.79 -4.54 1.12
C ALA A 566 -9.91 -3.23 0.34
N THR A 567 -9.73 -2.09 1.00
CA THR A 567 -9.83 -0.79 0.35
C THR A 567 -8.47 -0.21 0.00
N GLY A 568 -8.44 0.72 -0.94
CA GLY A 568 -7.21 1.40 -1.35
C GLY A 568 -6.69 2.45 -0.35
N SER A 569 -7.55 2.92 0.58
CA SER A 569 -7.18 4.00 1.51
C SER A 569 -8.15 4.18 2.69
N PHE A 570 -8.92 3.15 3.04
CA PHE A 570 -9.94 3.29 4.09
C PHE A 570 -9.97 2.09 5.05
N GLY A 571 -8.87 1.42 5.26
CA GLY A 571 -8.79 0.24 6.10
C GLY A 571 -9.37 -1.03 5.46
N ALA A 572 -9.30 -2.14 6.19
CA ALA A 572 -10.06 -3.34 5.90
C ALA A 572 -11.41 -3.28 6.59
N LEU A 573 -12.45 -3.69 5.89
CA LEU A 573 -13.82 -3.65 6.37
C LEU A 573 -14.45 -5.04 6.30
N TYR A 574 -15.48 -5.26 7.10
CA TYR A 574 -16.38 -6.37 6.87
C TYR A 574 -17.84 -5.91 6.91
N GLY A 575 -18.66 -6.55 6.09
CA GLY A 575 -20.11 -6.42 6.13
C GLY A 575 -20.72 -7.73 6.61
N GLU A 576 -21.82 -7.66 7.38
CA GLU A 576 -22.58 -8.84 7.76
C GLU A 576 -24.07 -8.56 7.78
N GLU A 577 -24.84 -9.62 7.60
CA GLU A 577 -26.30 -9.56 7.65
C GLU A 577 -26.76 -9.16 9.05
N ARG A 578 -27.61 -8.13 9.14
CA ARG A 578 -28.20 -7.76 10.43
C ARG A 578 -29.15 -8.86 10.86
N SER A 579 -28.90 -9.45 12.02
CA SER A 579 -29.78 -10.45 12.68
C SER A 579 -31.15 -9.87 13.03
#